data_d8dbad5b79fa4f23017e6c270dbced20
#
_entry.id   d8dbad5b79fa4f23017e6c270dbced20
#
_cell.length_a   1.000
_cell.length_b   1.000
_cell.length_c   1.000
_cell.angle_alpha   90.00
_cell.angle_beta   90.00
_cell.angle_gamma   90.00
#
_symmetry.space_group_name_H-M   'P 1'
#
loop_
_entity.id
_entity.type
_entity.pdbx_description
1 polymer ?
#
loop_
_entity_poly.entity_id
_entity_poly.type
_entity_poly.pdbx_seq_one_letter_code
_entity_poly.pdbx_strand_id
1 'polypeptide(L)'
;VGNYTYGKIDINFFTNKEKLIIGNFCSIADGVKFVTGGNHFADRLLTFPVGSIYNIGKDDGYTKGPIIVEDDVWIATNALILSGVTIGRGAIVAAGAVVVKDVPPYAIVGGNPAKILKYRFPLEIRESLMKMDFSLLTKEYIEQNIDFFYSYISVESKWFTNLCK
;
A
#
# COMPACT_ATOMS: atom_id res chain seq x y z
N VAL A 1 -0.05 11.08 -4.55
CA VAL A 1 -0.60 9.99 -5.37
C VAL A 1 0.14 10.02 -6.69
N GLY A 2 0.66 8.86 -7.12
CA GLY A 2 1.38 8.68 -8.37
C GLY A 2 0.47 8.63 -9.59
N ASN A 3 1.12 8.54 -10.77
CA ASN A 3 0.45 8.51 -12.07
C ASN A 3 -0.34 7.21 -12.27
N TYR A 4 -1.45 7.29 -13.02
CA TYR A 4 -2.31 6.15 -13.39
C TYR A 4 -2.90 5.37 -12.21
N THR A 5 -2.77 5.88 -10.98
CA THR A 5 -3.46 5.36 -9.80
C THR A 5 -4.91 5.83 -9.80
N TYR A 6 -5.84 4.90 -9.55
CA TYR A 6 -7.26 5.20 -9.55
C TYR A 6 -7.98 4.60 -8.33
N GLY A 7 -9.18 5.11 -8.08
CA GLY A 7 -10.06 4.72 -6.99
C GLY A 7 -10.29 5.84 -5.99
N LYS A 8 -11.22 5.60 -5.06
CA LYS A 8 -11.56 6.56 -4.00
C LYS A 8 -10.57 6.41 -2.85
N ILE A 9 -9.94 7.51 -2.47
CA ILE A 9 -9.01 7.55 -1.34
C ILE A 9 -9.75 8.12 -0.14
N ASP A 10 -10.12 7.26 0.81
CA ASP A 10 -10.75 7.62 2.09
C ASP A 10 -9.69 7.59 3.20
N ILE A 11 -9.39 8.75 3.77
CA ILE A 11 -8.30 8.94 4.73
C ILE A 11 -8.85 9.52 6.02
N ASN A 12 -8.53 8.88 7.15
CA ASN A 12 -8.73 9.45 8.46
C ASN A 12 -7.43 10.09 8.94
N PHE A 13 -7.35 11.42 8.81
CA PHE A 13 -6.31 12.23 9.45
C PHE A 13 -6.74 12.64 10.85
N PHE A 14 -5.81 12.61 11.79
CA PHE A 14 -6.02 13.02 13.18
C PHE A 14 -5.19 14.26 13.53
N THR A 15 -4.08 14.46 12.82
CA THR A 15 -3.22 15.64 12.93
C THR A 15 -2.75 16.08 11.54
N ASN A 16 -2.07 17.22 11.46
CA ASN A 16 -1.45 17.71 10.22
C ASN A 16 -0.03 17.13 9.95
N LYS A 17 0.45 16.22 10.81
CA LYS A 17 1.78 15.61 10.70
C LYS A 17 1.77 14.26 9.96
N GLU A 18 0.59 13.69 9.80
CA GLU A 18 0.40 12.37 9.21
C GLU A 18 0.51 12.43 7.67
N LYS A 19 0.97 11.32 7.08
CA LYS A 19 1.20 11.24 5.63
C LYS A 19 0.68 9.93 5.06
N LEU A 20 0.06 10.04 3.89
CA LEU A 20 -0.25 8.92 3.00
C LEU A 20 0.46 9.19 1.67
N ILE A 21 1.29 8.23 1.24
CA ILE A 21 2.01 8.27 -0.03
C ILE A 21 1.53 7.07 -0.84
N ILE A 22 1.10 7.30 -2.09
CA ILE A 22 0.64 6.25 -2.99
C ILE A 22 1.43 6.39 -4.30
N GLY A 23 2.01 5.28 -4.73
CA GLY A 23 2.79 5.15 -5.95
C GLY A 23 1.94 5.18 -7.22
N ASN A 24 2.56 4.75 -8.33
CA ASN A 24 1.97 4.72 -9.65
C ASN A 24 1.19 3.41 -9.89
N PHE A 25 0.23 3.44 -10.81
CA PHE A 25 -0.50 2.25 -11.27
C PHE A 25 -1.24 1.48 -10.17
N CYS A 26 -1.58 2.13 -9.05
CA CYS A 26 -2.32 1.47 -7.98
C CYS A 26 -3.82 1.42 -8.28
N SER A 27 -4.43 0.29 -7.91
CA SER A 27 -5.86 0.07 -8.01
C SER A 27 -6.46 0.05 -6.60
N ILE A 28 -7.31 1.04 -6.27
CA ILE A 28 -7.92 1.17 -4.95
C ILE A 28 -9.43 0.99 -5.10
N ALA A 29 -9.95 -0.10 -4.54
CA ALA A 29 -11.36 -0.42 -4.62
C ALA A 29 -12.20 0.42 -3.62
N ASP A 30 -13.51 0.37 -3.79
CA ASP A 30 -14.44 1.07 -2.91
C ASP A 30 -14.36 0.59 -1.46
N GLY A 31 -14.56 1.52 -0.53
CA GLY A 31 -14.55 1.24 0.91
C GLY A 31 -13.17 1.01 1.52
N VAL A 32 -12.08 1.12 0.74
CA VAL A 32 -10.72 1.10 1.29
C VAL A 32 -10.53 2.31 2.19
N LYS A 33 -10.00 2.08 3.39
CA LYS A 33 -9.79 3.13 4.38
C LYS A 33 -8.34 3.17 4.85
N PHE A 34 -7.75 4.37 4.86
CA PHE A 34 -6.40 4.62 5.38
C PHE A 34 -6.50 5.36 6.71
N VAL A 35 -6.02 4.74 7.80
CA VAL A 35 -6.02 5.31 9.15
C VAL A 35 -4.60 5.70 9.51
N THR A 36 -4.30 6.98 9.36
CA THR A 36 -2.92 7.50 9.41
C THR A 36 -2.42 7.79 10.83
N GLY A 37 -3.28 7.68 11.83
CA GLY A 37 -2.93 7.95 13.22
C GLY A 37 -4.06 7.57 14.19
N GLY A 38 -4.27 8.39 15.22
CA GLY A 38 -5.34 8.19 16.20
C GLY A 38 -5.09 7.07 17.21
N ASN A 39 -3.83 6.61 17.33
CA ASN A 39 -3.49 5.65 18.38
C ASN A 39 -3.44 6.35 19.74
N HIS A 40 -4.06 5.75 20.75
CA HIS A 40 -3.97 6.19 22.13
C HIS A 40 -2.86 5.46 22.87
N PHE A 41 -2.30 6.09 23.90
CA PHE A 41 -1.27 5.49 24.74
C PHE A 41 -1.90 4.45 25.67
N ALA A 42 -1.58 3.18 25.47
CA ALA A 42 -2.14 2.07 26.23
C ALA A 42 -1.47 1.88 27.61
N ASP A 43 -0.33 2.52 27.85
CA ASP A 43 0.51 2.44 29.06
C ASP A 43 0.24 3.60 30.05
N ARG A 44 -0.72 4.48 29.73
CA ARG A 44 -1.15 5.57 30.65
C ARG A 44 -2.28 5.09 31.56
N LEU A 45 -2.51 5.84 32.66
CA LEU A 45 -3.59 5.57 33.59
C LEU A 45 -4.98 5.49 32.92
N LEU A 46 -5.21 6.35 31.93
CA LEU A 46 -6.41 6.36 31.10
C LEU A 46 -6.02 6.37 29.63
N THR A 47 -6.74 5.62 28.83
CA THR A 47 -6.69 5.74 27.36
C THR A 47 -7.51 6.95 26.86
N PHE A 48 -8.36 7.51 27.75
CA PHE A 48 -9.16 8.71 27.45
C PHE A 48 -8.26 9.92 27.21
N PRO A 49 -8.51 10.74 26.18
CA PRO A 49 -7.65 11.84 25.79
C PRO A 49 -7.89 13.09 26.64
N VAL A 50 -7.47 13.04 27.89
CA VAL A 50 -7.70 14.12 28.87
C VAL A 50 -7.08 15.45 28.45
N GLY A 51 -5.91 15.42 27.81
CA GLY A 51 -5.21 16.62 27.36
C GLY A 51 -5.98 17.38 26.29
N SER A 52 -6.53 16.66 25.33
CA SER A 52 -7.32 17.22 24.24
C SER A 52 -8.70 17.65 24.70
N ILE A 53 -9.40 16.80 25.46
CA ILE A 53 -10.79 17.07 25.89
C ILE A 53 -10.85 18.23 26.88
N TYR A 54 -9.88 18.32 27.81
CA TYR A 54 -9.83 19.43 28.79
C TYR A 54 -8.93 20.59 28.33
N ASN A 55 -8.43 20.55 27.09
CA ASN A 55 -7.58 21.59 26.50
C ASN A 55 -6.34 21.95 27.35
N ILE A 56 -5.63 20.93 27.86
CA ILE A 56 -4.47 21.10 28.78
C ILE A 56 -3.15 21.14 27.99
N GLY A 57 -3.16 21.03 26.65
CA GLY A 57 -1.96 21.11 25.82
C GLY A 57 -1.02 19.90 25.95
N LYS A 58 -1.57 18.71 26.21
CA LYS A 58 -0.82 17.45 26.25
C LYS A 58 -1.20 16.55 25.08
N ASP A 59 -0.23 15.82 24.56
CA ASP A 59 -0.45 14.84 23.49
C ASP A 59 -1.17 13.61 24.05
N ASP A 60 -2.30 13.26 23.44
CA ASP A 60 -3.12 12.12 23.82
C ASP A 60 -3.10 10.98 22.81
N GLY A 61 -2.54 11.24 21.64
CA GLY A 61 -2.48 10.26 20.58
C GLY A 61 -1.19 10.32 19.78
N TYR A 62 -0.94 9.28 18.99
CA TYR A 62 0.24 9.20 18.15
C TYR A 62 -0.06 8.48 16.83
N THR A 63 0.83 8.66 15.88
CA THR A 63 0.92 7.85 14.66
C THR A 63 2.14 6.94 14.73
N LYS A 64 2.07 5.76 14.12
CA LYS A 64 3.23 4.86 13.94
C LYS A 64 4.10 5.25 12.75
N GLY A 65 3.73 6.31 12.04
CA GLY A 65 4.43 6.80 10.86
C GLY A 65 3.52 6.87 9.63
N PRO A 66 4.09 7.24 8.47
CA PRO A 66 3.34 7.36 7.24
C PRO A 66 2.79 5.99 6.79
N ILE A 67 1.73 6.02 6.02
CA ILE A 67 1.32 4.89 5.19
C ILE A 67 1.96 5.09 3.82
N ILE A 68 2.66 4.06 3.33
CA ILE A 68 3.31 4.06 2.02
C ILE A 68 2.73 2.92 1.20
N VAL A 69 2.17 3.23 0.05
CA VAL A 69 1.73 2.27 -0.97
C VAL A 69 2.66 2.44 -2.16
N GLU A 70 3.46 1.42 -2.47
CA GLU A 70 4.38 1.46 -3.60
C GLU A 70 3.62 1.26 -4.94
N ASP A 71 4.35 1.16 -6.06
CA ASP A 71 3.76 1.03 -7.39
C ASP A 71 3.05 -0.31 -7.60
N ASP A 72 2.08 -0.37 -8.52
CA ASP A 72 1.35 -1.58 -8.95
C ASP A 72 0.63 -2.31 -7.80
N VAL A 73 0.21 -1.62 -6.75
CA VAL A 73 -0.53 -2.23 -5.64
C VAL A 73 -2.01 -2.28 -5.93
N TRP A 74 -2.62 -3.45 -5.68
CA TRP A 74 -4.07 -3.60 -5.68
C TRP A 74 -4.61 -3.75 -4.26
N ILE A 75 -5.45 -2.80 -3.83
CA ILE A 75 -6.15 -2.85 -2.55
C ILE A 75 -7.63 -3.11 -2.83
N ALA A 76 -8.11 -4.29 -2.42
CA ALA A 76 -9.48 -4.72 -2.67
C ALA A 76 -10.47 -4.11 -1.66
N THR A 77 -11.75 -4.24 -1.98
CA THR A 77 -12.88 -3.61 -1.30
C THR A 77 -12.85 -3.77 0.22
N ASN A 78 -13.14 -2.67 0.92
CA ASN A 78 -13.26 -2.60 2.38
C ASN A 78 -11.99 -3.01 3.16
N ALA A 79 -10.83 -2.98 2.54
CA ALA A 79 -9.58 -3.16 3.28
C ALA A 79 -9.29 -1.94 4.16
N LEU A 80 -8.68 -2.19 5.34
CA LEU A 80 -8.28 -1.18 6.31
C LEU A 80 -6.76 -1.18 6.45
N ILE A 81 -6.13 -0.04 6.18
CA ILE A 81 -4.68 0.12 6.26
C ILE A 81 -4.34 1.04 7.42
N LEU A 82 -3.51 0.55 8.37
CA LEU A 82 -3.16 1.30 9.56
C LEU A 82 -1.83 2.07 9.40
N SER A 83 -1.63 3.05 10.28
CA SER A 83 -0.44 3.92 10.29
C SER A 83 0.87 3.15 10.42
N GLY A 84 1.92 3.65 9.77
CA GLY A 84 3.27 3.07 9.80
C GLY A 84 3.45 1.85 8.91
N VAL A 85 2.49 1.55 8.03
CA VAL A 85 2.54 0.38 7.13
C VAL A 85 3.09 0.78 5.76
N THR A 86 4.02 -0.01 5.25
CA THR A 86 4.44 -0.01 3.84
C THR A 86 3.83 -1.20 3.12
N ILE A 87 3.09 -0.94 2.03
CA ILE A 87 2.60 -1.96 1.11
C ILE A 87 3.55 -1.98 -0.08
N GLY A 88 4.34 -3.06 -0.17
CA GLY A 88 5.39 -3.21 -1.17
C GLY A 88 4.84 -3.37 -2.59
N ARG A 89 5.68 -3.00 -3.55
CA ARG A 89 5.40 -3.01 -4.99
C ARG A 89 4.69 -4.28 -5.44
N GLY A 90 3.66 -4.12 -6.25
CA GLY A 90 2.95 -5.25 -6.84
C GLY A 90 2.18 -6.11 -5.85
N ALA A 91 2.06 -5.72 -4.58
CA ALA A 91 1.29 -6.46 -3.59
C ALA A 91 -0.22 -6.39 -3.84
N ILE A 92 -0.92 -7.36 -3.33
CA ILE A 92 -2.39 -7.40 -3.34
C ILE A 92 -2.89 -7.52 -1.91
N VAL A 93 -3.77 -6.61 -1.51
CA VAL A 93 -4.49 -6.65 -0.24
C VAL A 93 -5.90 -7.14 -0.53
N ALA A 94 -6.26 -8.30 0.01
CA ALA A 94 -7.56 -8.92 -0.19
C ALA A 94 -8.70 -8.10 0.45
N ALA A 95 -9.91 -8.30 -0.04
CA ALA A 95 -11.10 -7.62 0.46
C ALA A 95 -11.29 -7.85 1.97
N GLY A 96 -11.66 -6.77 2.68
CA GLY A 96 -11.89 -6.79 4.12
C GLY A 96 -10.65 -7.04 4.99
N ALA A 97 -9.45 -7.06 4.41
CA ALA A 97 -8.22 -7.26 5.17
C ALA A 97 -7.89 -6.07 6.08
N VAL A 98 -7.35 -6.33 7.27
CA VAL A 98 -6.84 -5.30 8.19
C VAL A 98 -5.32 -5.37 8.24
N VAL A 99 -4.68 -4.44 7.54
CA VAL A 99 -3.21 -4.41 7.39
C VAL A 99 -2.60 -3.62 8.52
N VAL A 100 -1.87 -4.32 9.40
CA VAL A 100 -1.27 -3.77 10.64
C VAL A 100 0.26 -3.83 10.64
N LYS A 101 0.86 -4.43 9.60
CA LYS A 101 2.31 -4.60 9.39
C LYS A 101 2.63 -4.45 7.91
N ASP A 102 3.90 -4.20 7.61
CA ASP A 102 4.39 -4.12 6.24
C ASP A 102 4.04 -5.36 5.42
N VAL A 103 3.71 -5.12 4.17
CA VAL A 103 3.40 -6.15 3.17
C VAL A 103 4.57 -6.25 2.21
N PRO A 104 5.22 -7.42 2.10
CA PRO A 104 6.34 -7.59 1.18
C PRO A 104 5.93 -7.38 -0.28
N PRO A 105 6.86 -6.96 -1.14
CA PRO A 105 6.61 -6.82 -2.58
C PRO A 105 6.04 -8.12 -3.18
N TYR A 106 5.03 -7.96 -4.05
CA TYR A 106 4.34 -9.04 -4.75
C TYR A 106 3.66 -10.07 -3.84
N ALA A 107 3.52 -9.80 -2.54
CA ALA A 107 2.72 -10.65 -1.65
C ALA A 107 1.23 -10.42 -1.84
N ILE A 108 0.45 -11.48 -1.65
CA ILE A 108 -1.01 -11.42 -1.50
C ILE A 108 -1.31 -11.64 -0.03
N VAL A 109 -1.92 -10.64 0.61
CA VAL A 109 -2.26 -10.66 2.03
C VAL A 109 -3.76 -10.60 2.24
N GLY A 110 -4.27 -11.19 3.32
CA GLY A 110 -5.68 -11.15 3.66
C GLY A 110 -5.95 -11.52 5.11
N GLY A 111 -7.16 -11.23 5.57
CA GLY A 111 -7.65 -11.52 6.92
C GLY A 111 -7.49 -10.35 7.89
N ASN A 112 -7.87 -10.59 9.15
CA ASN A 112 -7.77 -9.65 10.27
C ASN A 112 -7.14 -10.33 11.49
N PRO A 113 -5.89 -9.98 11.87
CA PRO A 113 -4.97 -9.16 11.10
C PRO A 113 -4.52 -9.84 9.81
N ALA A 114 -4.16 -9.03 8.79
CA ALA A 114 -3.72 -9.53 7.50
C ALA A 114 -2.44 -10.36 7.62
N LYS A 115 -2.42 -11.50 6.92
CA LYS A 115 -1.27 -12.41 6.82
C LYS A 115 -0.97 -12.70 5.36
N ILE A 116 0.28 -13.06 5.06
CA ILE A 116 0.67 -13.49 3.73
C ILE A 116 -0.06 -14.80 3.42
N LEU A 117 -0.84 -14.80 2.34
CA LEU A 117 -1.51 -15.99 1.79
C LEU A 117 -0.62 -16.72 0.80
N LYS A 118 0.00 -15.97 -0.10
CA LYS A 118 0.95 -16.43 -1.11
C LYS A 118 1.67 -15.24 -1.75
N TYR A 119 2.57 -15.51 -2.67
CA TYR A 119 3.14 -14.51 -3.56
C TYR A 119 2.55 -14.65 -4.97
N ARG A 120 2.53 -13.53 -5.72
CA ARG A 120 2.07 -13.50 -7.13
C ARG A 120 2.95 -14.36 -8.02
N PHE A 121 4.26 -14.35 -7.76
CA PHE A 121 5.28 -14.96 -8.60
C PHE A 121 6.35 -15.68 -7.76
N PRO A 122 7.09 -16.64 -8.35
CA PRO A 122 8.32 -17.18 -7.78
C PRO A 122 9.34 -16.10 -7.43
N LEU A 123 10.29 -16.41 -6.55
CA LEU A 123 11.28 -15.45 -6.04
C LEU A 123 12.08 -14.78 -7.17
N GLU A 124 12.58 -15.56 -8.11
CA GLU A 124 13.40 -15.10 -9.25
C GLU A 124 12.69 -14.04 -10.10
N ILE A 125 11.40 -14.26 -10.36
CA ILE A 125 10.57 -13.27 -11.09
C ILE A 125 10.38 -12.01 -10.27
N ARG A 126 10.10 -12.14 -8.97
CA ARG A 126 9.92 -10.98 -8.08
C ARG A 126 11.17 -10.12 -8.02
N GLU A 127 12.35 -10.74 -7.87
CA GLU A 127 13.64 -10.03 -7.85
C GLU A 127 13.92 -9.29 -9.17
N SER A 128 13.52 -9.86 -10.28
CA SER A 128 13.64 -9.23 -11.59
C SER A 128 12.67 -8.05 -11.73
N LEU A 129 11.41 -8.23 -11.34
CA LEU A 129 10.39 -7.18 -11.40
C LEU A 129 10.67 -6.02 -10.43
N MET A 130 11.39 -6.25 -9.32
CA MET A 130 11.83 -5.18 -8.41
C MET A 130 12.81 -4.20 -9.07
N LYS A 131 13.52 -4.61 -10.11
CA LYS A 131 14.43 -3.76 -10.90
C LYS A 131 13.71 -2.91 -11.93
N MET A 132 12.43 -3.18 -12.19
CA MET A 132 11.66 -2.48 -13.21
C MET A 132 11.42 -1.02 -12.83
N ASP A 133 11.65 -0.13 -13.79
CA ASP A 133 11.39 1.30 -13.65
C ASP A 133 10.00 1.65 -14.17
N PHE A 134 9.06 1.85 -13.27
CA PHE A 134 7.69 2.21 -13.61
C PHE A 134 7.55 3.58 -14.28
N SER A 135 8.55 4.47 -14.18
CA SER A 135 8.53 5.75 -14.88
C SER A 135 8.65 5.61 -16.40
N LEU A 136 9.13 4.46 -16.87
CA LEU A 136 9.23 4.13 -18.30
C LEU A 136 7.90 3.63 -18.89
N LEU A 137 6.91 3.30 -18.07
CA LEU A 137 5.60 2.82 -18.50
C LEU A 137 4.70 4.01 -18.89
N THR A 138 5.07 4.69 -19.98
CA THR A 138 4.18 5.71 -20.56
C THR A 138 3.04 5.03 -21.32
N LYS A 139 1.98 5.82 -21.59
CA LYS A 139 0.85 5.34 -22.39
C LYS A 139 1.31 4.82 -23.74
N GLU A 140 2.17 5.57 -24.40
CA GLU A 140 2.72 5.22 -25.73
C GLU A 140 3.53 3.91 -25.67
N TYR A 141 4.34 3.72 -24.64
CA TYR A 141 5.08 2.48 -24.45
C TYR A 141 4.15 1.29 -24.25
N ILE A 142 3.10 1.44 -23.44
CA ILE A 142 2.11 0.38 -23.17
C ILE A 142 1.34 0.04 -24.45
N GLU A 143 0.87 1.04 -25.21
CA GLU A 143 0.15 0.83 -26.48
C GLU A 143 1.00 0.10 -27.53
N GLN A 144 2.29 0.42 -27.64
CA GLN A 144 3.21 -0.23 -28.57
C GLN A 144 3.58 -1.66 -28.17
N ASN A 145 3.40 -2.01 -26.90
CA ASN A 145 3.81 -3.30 -26.34
C ASN A 145 2.65 -4.03 -25.65
N ILE A 146 1.42 -3.76 -26.07
CA ILE A 146 0.21 -4.20 -25.37
C ILE A 146 0.16 -5.71 -25.13
N ASP A 147 0.59 -6.52 -26.08
CA ASP A 147 0.59 -7.98 -25.99
C ASP A 147 1.46 -8.48 -24.81
N PHE A 148 2.53 -7.75 -24.45
CA PHE A 148 3.37 -8.10 -23.31
C PHE A 148 2.60 -7.96 -21.99
N PHE A 149 1.80 -6.91 -21.87
CA PHE A 149 1.01 -6.64 -20.64
C PHE A 149 -0.13 -7.64 -20.44
N TYR A 150 -0.56 -8.32 -21.51
CA TYR A 150 -1.59 -9.37 -21.46
C TYR A 150 -1.02 -10.78 -21.45
N SER A 151 0.30 -10.95 -21.57
CA SER A 151 0.94 -12.25 -21.51
C SER A 151 1.17 -12.71 -20.06
N TYR A 152 1.19 -14.04 -19.86
CA TYR A 152 1.60 -14.59 -18.57
C TYR A 152 3.10 -14.44 -18.37
N ILE A 153 3.52 -14.04 -17.17
CA ILE A 153 4.92 -13.93 -16.80
C ILE A 153 5.42 -15.30 -16.36
N SER A 154 6.50 -15.78 -16.98
CA SER A 154 7.27 -16.97 -16.58
C SER A 154 8.74 -16.61 -16.36
N VAL A 155 9.53 -17.53 -15.84
CA VAL A 155 10.99 -17.36 -15.68
C VAL A 155 11.67 -17.14 -17.02
N GLU A 156 11.09 -17.65 -18.11
CA GLU A 156 11.59 -17.52 -19.48
C GLU A 156 11.20 -16.19 -20.13
N SER A 157 10.30 -15.43 -19.52
CA SER A 157 9.85 -14.13 -20.04
C SER A 157 10.97 -13.11 -19.97
N LYS A 158 11.54 -12.75 -21.12
CA LYS A 158 12.66 -11.79 -21.21
C LYS A 158 12.22 -10.37 -21.56
N TRP A 159 10.97 -10.15 -21.94
CA TRP A 159 10.49 -8.88 -22.47
C TRP A 159 10.55 -7.75 -21.44
N PHE A 160 10.36 -8.02 -20.16
CA PHE A 160 10.43 -7.01 -19.11
C PHE A 160 11.87 -6.62 -18.73
N THR A 161 12.89 -7.35 -19.18
CA THR A 161 14.29 -7.03 -18.88
C THR A 161 14.71 -5.68 -19.46
N ASN A 162 14.08 -5.23 -20.53
CA ASN A 162 14.30 -3.91 -21.13
C ASN A 162 13.77 -2.75 -20.24
N LEU A 163 12.92 -3.04 -19.26
CA LEU A 163 12.37 -2.09 -18.30
C LEU A 163 13.14 -2.10 -16.97
N CYS A 164 14.17 -2.95 -16.85
CA CYS A 164 14.98 -3.05 -15.64
C CYS A 164 16.24 -2.17 -15.77
N LYS A 165 16.55 -1.46 -14.69
CA LYS A 165 17.82 -0.72 -14.54
C LYS A 165 18.89 -1.62 -13.94
#